data_8ccb0cad50a05c94de34819b2eeb50cc
#
_entry.id   8ccb0cad50a05c94de34819b2eeb50cc
#
_cell.length_a   1.000
_cell.length_b   1.000
_cell.length_c   1.000
_cell.angle_alpha   90.00
_cell.angle_beta   90.00
_cell.angle_gamma   90.00
#
_symmetry.space_group_name_H-M   'P 1'
#
loop_
_entity.id
_entity.type
_entity.pdbx_description
1 polymer ?
#
loop_
_entity_poly.entity_id
_entity_poly.type
_entity_poly.pdbx_seq_one_letter_code
_entity_poly.pdbx_strand_id
1 'polypeptide(L)'
;MEMDMRSVLAKIADNLEGTVSLNVESLTDQFTVLSEDHARVDPEVWQRAGRAINHRERLRLRYQRFDGATRDYLLEPYHLVAYHGNWYLLALNTAAGRLETFALSRCRSLAGTGQHCARRAGFSGPAFFKDAFGNSQAEKPWKVCLLFAKEN
;
A
#
# COMPACT_ATOMS: atom_id res chain seq x y z
N MET A 1 -4.71 22.19 -7.20
CA MET A 1 -3.81 21.65 -8.23
C MET A 1 -4.27 20.21 -8.48
N GLU A 2 -5.13 20.04 -9.48
CA GLU A 2 -5.58 18.71 -9.92
C GLU A 2 -4.40 18.01 -10.55
N MET A 3 -3.90 16.97 -9.92
CA MET A 3 -2.92 16.07 -10.54
C MET A 3 -3.66 15.30 -11.64
N ASP A 4 -3.23 15.48 -12.89
CA ASP A 4 -3.81 14.76 -14.02
C ASP A 4 -3.64 13.24 -13.81
N MET A 5 -4.75 12.54 -13.68
CA MET A 5 -4.84 11.09 -13.48
C MET A 5 -4.00 10.32 -14.51
N ARG A 6 -3.88 10.85 -15.75
CA ARG A 6 -3.05 10.26 -16.81
C ARG A 6 -1.56 10.30 -16.47
N SER A 7 -1.09 11.39 -15.84
CA SER A 7 0.30 11.50 -15.39
C SER A 7 0.63 10.51 -14.27
N VAL A 8 -0.33 10.28 -13.35
CA VAL A 8 -0.18 9.29 -12.28
C VAL A 8 -0.14 7.87 -12.85
N LEU A 9 -1.01 7.55 -13.80
CA LEU A 9 -1.05 6.24 -14.46
C LEU A 9 0.21 5.98 -15.30
N ALA A 10 0.73 7.00 -16.00
CA ALA A 10 1.99 6.87 -16.73
C ALA A 10 3.15 6.55 -15.79
N LYS A 11 3.26 7.25 -14.65
CA LYS A 11 4.29 6.99 -13.64
C LYS A 11 4.15 5.60 -13.00
N ILE A 12 2.94 5.10 -12.83
CA ILE A 12 2.68 3.72 -12.36
C ILE A 12 3.18 2.72 -13.40
N ALA A 13 2.85 2.94 -14.69
CA ALA A 13 3.23 2.05 -15.78
C ALA A 13 4.75 1.99 -15.98
N ASP A 14 5.45 3.12 -15.87
CA ASP A 14 6.92 3.21 -16.03
C ASP A 14 7.68 2.44 -14.96
N ASN A 15 7.07 2.19 -13.80
CA ASN A 15 7.71 1.51 -12.67
C ASN A 15 7.31 0.04 -12.51
N LEU A 16 6.49 -0.47 -13.42
CA LEU A 16 6.12 -1.88 -13.48
C LEU A 16 6.83 -2.51 -14.69
N GLU A 17 7.51 -3.64 -14.49
CA GLU A 17 8.07 -4.41 -15.60
C GLU A 17 6.93 -5.10 -16.36
N GLY A 18 6.72 -4.73 -17.64
CA GLY A 18 5.71 -5.29 -18.50
C GLY A 18 4.45 -4.43 -18.67
N THR A 19 3.48 -4.93 -19.44
CA THR A 19 2.23 -4.23 -19.73
C THR A 19 1.20 -4.51 -18.64
N VAL A 20 0.74 -3.45 -17.97
CA VAL A 20 -0.33 -3.53 -16.97
C VAL A 20 -1.59 -2.89 -17.54
N SER A 21 -2.69 -3.64 -17.62
CA SER A 21 -4.00 -3.11 -17.99
C SER A 21 -4.69 -2.56 -16.74
N LEU A 22 -4.92 -1.24 -16.72
CA LEU A 22 -5.58 -0.55 -15.61
C LEU A 22 -6.97 -0.07 -16.06
N ASN A 23 -7.99 -0.39 -15.28
CA ASN A 23 -9.30 0.23 -15.44
C ASN A 23 -9.35 1.53 -14.62
N VAL A 24 -9.37 2.67 -15.32
CA VAL A 24 -9.24 4.01 -14.74
C VAL A 24 -10.38 4.37 -13.77
N GLU A 25 -11.58 3.85 -14.01
CA GLU A 25 -12.77 4.20 -13.23
C GLU A 25 -12.78 3.59 -11.81
N SER A 26 -12.07 2.48 -11.61
CA SER A 26 -11.97 1.81 -10.31
C SER A 26 -10.74 2.19 -9.47
N LEU A 27 -9.85 3.04 -10.02
CA LEU A 27 -8.54 3.30 -9.42
C LEU A 27 -8.52 4.34 -8.31
N THR A 28 -9.41 5.33 -8.32
CA THR A 28 -9.37 6.46 -7.38
C THR A 28 -9.51 6.06 -5.92
N ASP A 29 -10.25 5.01 -5.63
CA ASP A 29 -10.45 4.51 -4.26
C ASP A 29 -9.38 3.52 -3.79
N GLN A 30 -8.53 3.04 -4.71
CA GLN A 30 -7.57 1.97 -4.42
C GLN A 30 -6.13 2.43 -4.30
N PHE A 31 -5.78 3.58 -4.90
CA PHE A 31 -4.40 4.06 -5.01
C PHE A 31 -4.22 5.45 -4.43
N THR A 32 -3.15 5.60 -3.67
CA THR A 32 -2.64 6.90 -3.23
C THR A 32 -1.15 6.97 -3.50
N VAL A 33 -0.70 7.98 -4.27
CA VAL A 33 0.71 8.25 -4.54
C VAL A 33 1.16 9.40 -3.64
N LEU A 34 2.12 9.12 -2.75
CA LEU A 34 2.63 10.08 -1.78
C LEU A 34 4.02 10.63 -2.15
N SER A 35 4.71 10.05 -3.15
CA SER A 35 6.00 10.53 -3.63
C SER A 35 6.28 10.12 -5.08
N GLU A 36 7.33 10.70 -5.68
CA GLU A 36 7.69 10.51 -7.10
C GLU A 36 8.72 9.41 -7.37
N ASP A 37 9.48 8.97 -6.38
CA ASP A 37 10.51 7.93 -6.53
C ASP A 37 9.96 6.53 -6.27
N HIS A 38 10.17 5.59 -7.19
CA HIS A 38 9.54 4.26 -7.13
C HIS A 38 10.55 3.12 -7.15
N ALA A 39 10.47 2.22 -6.19
CA ALA A 39 11.17 0.95 -6.22
C ALA A 39 10.48 -0.02 -7.20
N ARG A 40 11.25 -0.89 -7.83
CA ARG A 40 10.70 -1.94 -8.70
C ARG A 40 9.88 -2.93 -7.88
N VAL A 41 8.68 -3.17 -8.31
CA VAL A 41 7.76 -4.17 -7.76
C VAL A 41 7.42 -5.15 -8.87
N ASP A 42 7.35 -6.45 -8.54
CA ASP A 42 6.89 -7.47 -9.48
C ASP A 42 5.45 -7.15 -9.94
N PRO A 43 5.23 -6.98 -11.26
CA PRO A 43 3.91 -6.65 -11.82
C PRO A 43 2.83 -7.66 -11.44
N GLU A 44 3.17 -8.95 -11.31
CA GLU A 44 2.20 -9.98 -10.92
C GLU A 44 1.74 -9.78 -9.47
N VAL A 45 2.65 -9.44 -8.57
CA VAL A 45 2.34 -9.15 -7.16
C VAL A 45 1.43 -7.93 -7.08
N TRP A 46 1.76 -6.87 -7.83
CA TRP A 46 0.98 -5.64 -7.86
C TRP A 46 -0.43 -5.87 -8.40
N GLN A 47 -0.57 -6.54 -9.56
CA GLN A 47 -1.86 -6.87 -10.16
C GLN A 47 -2.71 -7.77 -9.25
N ARG A 48 -2.07 -8.75 -8.59
CA ARG A 48 -2.76 -9.66 -7.69
C ARG A 48 -3.29 -8.93 -6.45
N ALA A 49 -2.52 -8.01 -5.89
CA ALA A 49 -2.97 -7.14 -4.80
C ALA A 49 -4.16 -6.28 -5.22
N GLY A 50 -4.09 -5.63 -6.39
CA GLY A 50 -5.19 -4.82 -6.92
C GLY A 50 -6.46 -5.63 -7.17
N ARG A 51 -6.34 -6.82 -7.80
CA ARG A 51 -7.49 -7.72 -7.99
C ARG A 51 -8.12 -8.15 -6.67
N ALA A 52 -7.30 -8.48 -5.69
CA ALA A 52 -7.80 -8.91 -4.38
C ALA A 52 -8.54 -7.79 -3.64
N ILE A 53 -8.10 -6.54 -3.76
CA ILE A 53 -8.82 -5.37 -3.23
C ILE A 53 -10.19 -5.24 -3.91
N ASN A 54 -10.24 -5.32 -5.25
CA ASN A 54 -11.46 -5.20 -6.03
C ASN A 54 -12.49 -6.29 -5.69
N HIS A 55 -12.02 -7.54 -5.62
CA HIS A 55 -12.88 -8.69 -5.36
C HIS A 55 -13.09 -8.96 -3.87
N ARG A 56 -12.48 -8.14 -2.99
CA ARG A 56 -12.51 -8.34 -1.54
C ARG A 56 -12.09 -9.75 -1.14
N GLU A 57 -11.02 -10.23 -1.76
CA GLU A 57 -10.50 -11.57 -1.56
C GLU A 57 -9.38 -11.55 -0.52
N ARG A 58 -9.41 -12.46 0.44
CA ARG A 58 -8.30 -12.67 1.38
C ARG A 58 -7.05 -13.14 0.66
N LEU A 59 -5.90 -12.67 1.12
CA LEU A 59 -4.60 -12.99 0.58
C LEU A 59 -3.76 -13.77 1.57
N ARG A 60 -3.03 -14.76 1.07
CA ARG A 60 -1.90 -15.36 1.78
C ARG A 60 -0.63 -14.70 1.26
N LEU A 61 0.10 -14.05 2.15
CA LEU A 61 1.35 -13.35 1.87
C LEU A 61 2.51 -14.06 2.55
N ARG A 62 3.54 -14.42 1.78
CA ARG A 62 4.85 -14.79 2.30
C ARG A 62 5.77 -13.58 2.22
N TYR A 63 6.26 -13.10 3.35
CA TYR A 63 6.87 -11.79 3.48
C TYR A 63 8.22 -11.83 4.17
N GLN A 64 9.21 -11.17 3.57
CA GLN A 64 10.52 -11.00 4.19
C GLN A 64 10.53 -9.75 5.06
N ARG A 65 10.77 -9.94 6.35
CA ARG A 65 10.87 -8.86 7.33
C ARG A 65 12.23 -8.15 7.23
N PHE A 66 12.39 -7.03 7.94
CA PHE A 66 13.65 -6.28 8.01
C PHE A 66 14.77 -7.07 8.69
N ASP A 67 14.42 -7.98 9.60
CA ASP A 67 15.36 -8.90 10.27
C ASP A 67 15.81 -10.06 9.39
N GLY A 68 15.40 -10.08 8.11
CA GLY A 68 15.67 -11.15 7.14
C GLY A 68 14.77 -12.37 7.27
N ALA A 69 14.02 -12.50 8.35
CA ALA A 69 13.12 -13.63 8.56
C ALA A 69 11.93 -13.59 7.57
N THR A 70 11.54 -14.75 7.07
CA THR A 70 10.33 -14.90 6.25
C THR A 70 9.18 -15.37 7.12
N ARG A 71 8.02 -14.72 6.98
CA ARG A 71 6.78 -15.09 7.69
C ARG A 71 5.60 -15.13 6.74
N ASP A 72 4.64 -15.97 7.07
CA ASP A 72 3.37 -16.09 6.36
C ASP A 72 2.29 -15.29 7.10
N TYR A 73 1.48 -14.55 6.33
CA TYR A 73 0.38 -13.72 6.81
C TYR A 73 -0.90 -14.06 6.07
N LEU A 74 -2.01 -14.05 6.78
CA LEU A 74 -3.35 -14.04 6.20
C LEU A 74 -3.89 -12.62 6.30
N LEU A 75 -4.19 -12.01 5.15
CA LEU A 75 -4.49 -10.60 5.03
C LEU A 75 -5.85 -10.36 4.39
N GLU A 76 -6.56 -9.35 4.87
CA GLU A 76 -7.70 -8.76 4.18
C GLU A 76 -7.25 -7.44 3.56
N PRO A 77 -7.15 -7.35 2.21
CA PRO A 77 -6.59 -6.20 1.53
C PRO A 77 -7.55 -5.01 1.54
N TYR A 78 -7.02 -3.79 1.71
CA TYR A 78 -7.79 -2.56 1.77
C TYR A 78 -7.40 -1.53 0.72
N HIS A 79 -6.10 -1.25 0.57
CA HIS A 79 -5.63 -0.13 -0.26
C HIS A 79 -4.19 -0.32 -0.68
N LEU A 80 -3.83 0.21 -1.87
CA LEU A 80 -2.44 0.32 -2.32
C LEU A 80 -1.98 1.77 -2.19
N VAL A 81 -0.78 1.97 -1.67
CA VAL A 81 -0.17 3.29 -1.53
C VAL A 81 1.27 3.28 -2.02
N ALA A 82 1.63 4.28 -2.82
CA ALA A 82 3.02 4.57 -3.18
C ALA A 82 3.59 5.60 -2.21
N TYR A 83 4.74 5.29 -1.61
CA TYR A 83 5.41 6.18 -0.68
C TYR A 83 6.93 5.95 -0.70
N HIS A 84 7.72 7.03 -0.84
CA HIS A 84 9.18 6.99 -0.89
C HIS A 84 9.73 5.84 -1.74
N GLY A 85 9.34 5.81 -3.00
CA GLY A 85 9.86 4.85 -3.96
C GLY A 85 9.44 3.40 -3.75
N ASN A 86 8.42 3.14 -2.96
CA ASN A 86 7.92 1.78 -2.77
C ASN A 86 6.41 1.74 -2.79
N TRP A 87 5.87 0.60 -3.23
CA TRP A 87 4.46 0.30 -3.14
C TRP A 87 4.17 -0.51 -1.88
N TYR A 88 3.12 -0.13 -1.18
CA TYR A 88 2.67 -0.80 0.04
C TYR A 88 1.23 -1.25 -0.11
N LEU A 89 0.96 -2.45 0.36
CA LEU A 89 -0.39 -2.95 0.57
C LEU A 89 -0.80 -2.66 2.01
N LEU A 90 -1.84 -1.84 2.19
CA LEU A 90 -2.54 -1.71 3.46
C LEU A 90 -3.53 -2.86 3.58
N ALA A 91 -3.40 -3.66 4.61
CA ALA A 91 -4.26 -4.81 4.84
C ALA A 91 -4.51 -5.03 6.33
N LEU A 92 -5.66 -5.62 6.66
CA LEU A 92 -5.91 -6.14 8.00
C LEU A 92 -5.13 -7.45 8.16
N ASN A 93 -4.17 -7.46 9.06
CA ASN A 93 -3.52 -8.68 9.51
C ASN A 93 -4.50 -9.44 10.42
N THR A 94 -5.03 -10.56 9.94
CA THR A 94 -6.09 -11.29 10.65
C THR A 94 -5.62 -11.86 11.98
N ALA A 95 -4.33 -12.22 12.10
CA ALA A 95 -3.75 -12.72 13.34
C ALA A 95 -3.53 -11.60 14.39
N ALA A 96 -3.17 -10.39 13.93
CA ALA A 96 -2.93 -9.24 14.79
C ALA A 96 -4.21 -8.41 15.05
N GLY A 97 -5.27 -8.59 14.26
CA GLY A 97 -6.53 -7.86 14.36
C GLY A 97 -6.44 -6.36 14.02
N ARG A 98 -5.35 -5.92 13.37
CA ARG A 98 -5.09 -4.51 13.04
C ARG A 98 -4.65 -4.32 11.60
N LEU A 99 -4.82 -3.08 11.11
CA LEU A 99 -4.32 -2.67 9.80
C LEU A 99 -2.79 -2.50 9.88
N GLU A 100 -2.10 -3.08 8.90
CA GLU A 100 -0.65 -3.01 8.75
C GLU A 100 -0.29 -2.77 7.29
N THR A 101 0.86 -2.15 7.04
CA THR A 101 1.39 -1.90 5.69
C THR A 101 2.50 -2.89 5.35
N PHE A 102 2.40 -3.48 4.16
CA PHE A 102 3.36 -4.45 3.64
C PHE A 102 3.99 -3.93 2.35
N ALA A 103 5.30 -3.70 2.35
CA ALA A 103 6.02 -3.30 1.14
C ALA A 103 5.97 -4.42 0.10
N LEU A 104 5.45 -4.13 -1.11
CA LEU A 104 5.34 -5.13 -2.16
C LEU A 104 6.70 -5.63 -2.65
N SER A 105 7.74 -4.79 -2.58
CA SER A 105 9.12 -5.17 -2.90
C SER A 105 9.70 -6.26 -2.00
N ARG A 106 9.11 -6.49 -0.82
CA ARG A 106 9.52 -7.56 0.12
C ARG A 106 8.59 -8.78 0.11
N CYS A 107 7.63 -8.77 -0.82
CA CYS A 107 6.77 -9.91 -1.08
C CYS A 107 7.58 -11.06 -1.70
N ARG A 108 7.56 -12.24 -1.10
CA ARG A 108 8.16 -13.46 -1.67
C ARG A 108 7.14 -14.27 -2.46
N SER A 109 5.90 -14.25 -2.00
CA SER A 109 4.74 -14.74 -2.75
C SER A 109 3.46 -14.09 -2.24
N LEU A 110 2.50 -13.90 -3.13
CA LEU A 110 1.17 -13.39 -2.83
C LEU A 110 0.15 -14.24 -3.57
N ALA A 111 -0.81 -14.83 -2.86
CA ALA A 111 -1.81 -15.70 -3.45
C ALA A 111 -3.20 -15.39 -2.88
N GLY A 112 -4.23 -15.40 -3.72
CA GLY A 112 -5.61 -15.38 -3.30
C GLY A 112 -5.98 -16.68 -2.58
N THR A 113 -6.89 -16.60 -1.63
CA THR A 113 -7.37 -17.77 -0.87
C THR A 113 -8.71 -18.30 -1.36
N GLY A 114 -9.38 -17.58 -2.28
CA GLY A 114 -10.76 -17.85 -2.68
C GLY A 114 -11.79 -17.42 -1.63
N GLN A 115 -11.38 -16.92 -0.48
CA GLN A 115 -12.27 -16.47 0.59
C GLN A 115 -12.50 -14.96 0.50
N HIS A 116 -13.77 -14.54 0.56
CA HIS A 116 -14.13 -13.14 0.61
C HIS A 116 -14.00 -12.57 2.02
N CYS A 117 -13.66 -11.28 2.11
CA CYS A 117 -13.63 -10.53 3.36
C CYS A 117 -14.59 -9.34 3.31
N ALA A 118 -15.08 -8.94 4.47
CA ALA A 118 -15.92 -7.76 4.61
C ALA A 118 -15.02 -6.52 4.79
N ARG A 119 -15.19 -5.52 3.92
CA ARG A 119 -14.52 -4.23 4.11
C ARG A 119 -15.20 -3.45 5.24
N ARG A 120 -14.44 -2.80 6.10
CA ARG A 120 -15.00 -1.91 7.13
C ARG A 120 -15.78 -0.79 6.45
N ALA A 121 -17.04 -0.57 6.89
CA ALA A 121 -17.84 0.53 6.41
C ALA A 121 -17.14 1.88 6.68
N GLY A 122 -17.17 2.79 5.71
CA GLY A 122 -16.56 4.12 5.85
C GLY A 122 -15.03 4.14 5.76
N PHE A 123 -14.36 3.04 5.39
CA PHE A 123 -12.91 3.07 5.19
C PHE A 123 -12.55 3.95 3.98
N SER A 124 -11.61 4.88 4.20
CA SER A 124 -10.99 5.70 3.15
C SER A 124 -9.47 5.60 3.28
N GLY A 125 -8.79 5.14 2.23
CA GLY A 125 -7.33 5.08 2.17
C GLY A 125 -6.67 6.45 2.38
N PRO A 126 -7.07 7.50 1.65
CA PRO A 126 -6.54 8.86 1.88
C PRO A 126 -6.74 9.37 3.30
N ALA A 127 -7.92 9.13 3.91
CA ALA A 127 -8.16 9.53 5.29
C ALA A 127 -7.29 8.76 6.29
N PHE A 128 -7.06 7.47 6.02
CA PHE A 128 -6.17 6.64 6.86
C PHE A 128 -4.73 7.18 6.91
N PHE A 129 -4.21 7.65 5.78
CA PHE A 129 -2.84 8.15 5.68
C PHE A 129 -2.68 9.64 6.01
N LYS A 130 -3.77 10.39 6.19
CA LYS A 130 -3.73 11.83 6.46
C LYS A 130 -2.92 12.17 7.71
N ASP A 131 -3.07 11.37 8.77
CA ASP A 131 -2.41 11.58 10.06
C ASP A 131 -1.25 10.59 10.28
N ALA A 132 -0.84 9.86 9.23
CA ALA A 132 0.25 8.92 9.30
C ALA A 132 1.59 9.64 9.08
N PHE A 133 2.60 9.28 9.86
CA PHE A 133 3.98 9.66 9.55
C PHE A 133 4.52 8.67 8.52
N GLY A 134 4.49 9.08 7.25
CA GLY A 134 4.77 8.18 6.15
C GLY A 134 3.66 7.16 5.92
N ASN A 135 4.04 5.89 5.80
CA ASN A 135 3.13 4.77 5.62
C ASN A 135 2.80 4.02 6.93
N SER A 136 3.18 4.58 8.07
CA SER A 136 2.97 4.00 9.39
C SER A 136 2.07 4.90 10.23
N GLN A 137 1.08 4.33 10.91
CA GLN A 137 0.29 5.01 11.92
C GLN A 137 0.80 4.66 13.31
N ALA A 138 1.03 5.70 14.13
CA ALA A 138 1.24 5.51 15.57
C ALA A 138 -0.13 5.36 16.26
N GLU A 139 -0.18 4.60 17.35
CA GLU A 139 -1.39 4.48 18.19
C GLU A 139 -1.81 5.82 18.79
N LYS A 140 -0.85 6.73 18.98
CA LYS A 140 -1.08 8.12 19.42
C LYS A 140 -0.19 9.06 18.62
N PRO A 141 -0.71 10.21 18.15
CA PRO A 141 0.10 11.23 17.48
C PRO A 141 1.08 11.86 18.48
N TRP A 142 2.33 12.04 18.05
CA TRP A 142 3.36 12.75 18.82
C TRP A 142 3.43 14.20 18.33
N LYS A 143 3.43 15.15 19.27
CA LYS A 143 3.74 16.55 18.96
C LYS A 143 5.25 16.72 19.04
N VAL A 144 5.89 16.94 17.88
CA VAL A 144 7.33 17.21 17.80
C VAL A 144 7.52 18.72 17.68
N CYS A 145 8.29 19.33 18.60
CA CYS A 145 8.76 20.70 18.51
C CYS A 145 10.24 20.71 18.12
N LEU A 146 10.57 21.31 16.98
CA LEU A 146 11.95 21.53 16.54
C LEU A 146 12.34 22.96 16.86
N LEU A 147 13.39 23.16 17.67
CA LEU A 147 13.98 24.46 17.96
C LEU A 147 15.27 24.62 17.13
N PHE A 148 15.28 25.61 16.27
CA PHE A 148 16.47 25.97 15.50
C PHE A 148 17.18 27.14 16.19
N ALA A 149 18.46 26.97 16.51
CA ALA A 149 19.29 28.07 16.96
C ALA A 149 19.57 29.00 15.76
N LYS A 150 19.44 30.30 15.96
CA LYS A 150 19.86 31.28 14.96
C LYS A 150 21.38 31.28 14.94
N GLU A 151 21.98 30.88 13.83
CA GLU A 151 23.40 31.08 13.61
C GLU A 151 23.65 32.59 13.53
N ASN A 152 24.64 33.08 14.30
CA ASN A 152 25.13 34.49 14.25
C ASN A 152 26.01 34.72 13.06
#